data_f9de88c8587910c22e6a17ee2fb96b58
#
_entry.id   f9de88c8587910c22e6a17ee2fb96b58
#
_cell.length_a   1.000
_cell.length_b   1.000
_cell.length_c   1.000
_cell.angle_alpha   90.00
_cell.angle_beta   90.00
_cell.angle_gamma   90.00
#
_symmetry.space_group_name_H-M   'P 1'
#
loop_
_entity.id
_entity.type
_entity.pdbx_description
1 polymer ?
#
loop_
_entity_poly.entity_id
_entity_poly.type
_entity_poly.pdbx_seq_one_letter_code
_entity_poly.pdbx_strand_id
1 'polypeptide(L)'
;MNFPELALLLVMAATFGILAKAVKQPLLIGYLFAGLLLALLGIVQDFEAVASLGKIGVALLLFLVGLEMNIRELPTIGKIALLTGLGQIVFTSGVGFLLALALGFAPLPAVYIAVALTFSSTIIIIKLLSEKRDLGSLYGKIAVGFLLVQDFVAVIILMFLAGLGRGEVGIVQFLFIGVKAVALFAAVWFLSKKILPSLFEKFIASSGELLFVASIAWALGMAAFIGGPLGFSYEIGGFLAGLALSNLPEHLGIASKTRPLRDFFLTIFFLTLGTQLLVKDIASVITPAVVLGLFVLIGNPLIVLVIMGVMRYKKRTSFLASVTVAQISEFSFILMAMGLAVGHVTQTDVAVVILVGVITMTASTYLILGSEKIYLKLKDLLSVFERKITHEQTLLLEDRTYTDHIVLVGWDRMGRSLSSFFKRKGLLFLVVDHNPRVFARLSAEKTPVLLGDIDDPEIKELARMDKARMIISTVSNANDNLGILEYIRGLTRRPPVVTRAETKTEAVKQYEKGASFVLLPEVIAGEYLRQIFISHGVSEAKIRKMGQGQFSRLIARVNS
;
A
#
# COMPACT_ATOMS: atom_id res chain seq x y z
N MET A 1 14.00 3.03 -34.58
CA MET A 1 14.58 1.97 -33.73
C MET A 1 14.60 0.65 -34.51
N ASN A 2 15.76 0.01 -34.63
CA ASN A 2 15.92 -1.28 -35.32
C ASN A 2 15.96 -2.45 -34.30
N PHE A 3 15.83 -3.70 -34.80
CA PHE A 3 15.82 -4.89 -33.94
C PHE A 3 17.09 -5.02 -33.04
N PRO A 4 18.34 -4.80 -33.53
CA PRO A 4 19.53 -4.86 -32.67
C PRO A 4 19.52 -3.84 -31.54
N GLU A 5 19.04 -2.62 -31.78
CA GLU A 5 18.93 -1.60 -30.74
C GLU A 5 17.95 -2.02 -29.63
N LEU A 6 16.76 -2.54 -30.01
CA LEU A 6 15.80 -3.03 -29.02
C LEU A 6 16.38 -4.21 -28.21
N ALA A 7 17.04 -5.16 -28.89
CA ALA A 7 17.67 -6.30 -28.23
C ALA A 7 18.74 -5.84 -27.22
N LEU A 8 19.58 -4.89 -27.60
CA LEU A 8 20.62 -4.34 -26.72
C LEU A 8 20.01 -3.62 -25.51
N LEU A 9 18.96 -2.79 -25.70
CA LEU A 9 18.24 -2.13 -24.61
C LEU A 9 17.75 -3.16 -23.59
N LEU A 10 17.16 -4.27 -24.06
CA LEU A 10 16.63 -5.32 -23.17
C LEU A 10 17.74 -6.10 -22.46
N VAL A 11 18.85 -6.40 -23.15
CA VAL A 11 20.02 -7.05 -22.54
C VAL A 11 20.60 -6.17 -21.44
N MET A 12 20.77 -4.87 -21.70
CA MET A 12 21.27 -3.93 -20.70
C MET A 12 20.33 -3.82 -19.51
N ALA A 13 19.01 -3.70 -19.75
CA ALA A 13 18.00 -3.70 -18.69
C ALA A 13 18.08 -4.96 -17.83
N ALA A 14 18.16 -6.14 -18.46
CA ALA A 14 18.25 -7.41 -17.75
C ALA A 14 19.55 -7.50 -16.91
N THR A 15 20.69 -7.11 -17.48
CA THR A 15 21.99 -7.13 -16.80
C THR A 15 21.99 -6.24 -15.57
N PHE A 16 21.60 -4.98 -15.72
CA PHE A 16 21.54 -4.04 -14.60
C PHE A 16 20.43 -4.38 -13.61
N GLY A 17 19.33 -4.97 -14.08
CA GLY A 17 18.29 -5.52 -13.20
C GLY A 17 18.80 -6.65 -12.32
N ILE A 18 19.61 -7.57 -12.86
CA ILE A 18 20.29 -8.64 -12.09
C ILE A 18 21.23 -8.03 -11.05
N LEU A 19 22.03 -7.04 -11.44
CA LEU A 19 22.96 -6.36 -10.53
C LEU A 19 22.19 -5.66 -9.39
N ALA A 20 21.14 -4.92 -9.70
CA ALA A 20 20.29 -4.28 -8.70
C ALA A 20 19.70 -5.31 -7.72
N LYS A 21 19.18 -6.43 -8.23
CA LYS A 21 18.64 -7.52 -7.41
C LYS A 21 19.72 -8.15 -6.51
N ALA A 22 20.95 -8.32 -7.01
CA ALA A 22 22.06 -8.88 -6.24
C ALA A 22 22.41 -8.03 -5.01
N VAL A 23 22.28 -6.69 -5.13
CA VAL A 23 22.48 -5.75 -4.01
C VAL A 23 21.17 -5.41 -3.28
N LYS A 24 20.10 -6.19 -3.48
CA LYS A 24 18.78 -6.04 -2.85
C LYS A 24 18.11 -4.69 -3.13
N GLN A 25 18.36 -4.14 -4.31
CA GLN A 25 17.76 -2.87 -4.75
C GLN A 25 16.55 -3.10 -5.69
N PRO A 26 15.62 -2.15 -5.79
CA PRO A 26 14.57 -2.16 -6.80
C PRO A 26 15.13 -2.24 -8.23
N LEU A 27 14.49 -3.04 -9.09
CA LEU A 27 14.91 -3.22 -10.49
C LEU A 27 14.95 -1.90 -11.27
N LEU A 28 14.05 -0.97 -10.94
CA LEU A 28 13.94 0.36 -11.53
C LEU A 28 15.27 1.13 -11.46
N ILE A 29 16.00 1.03 -10.35
CA ILE A 29 17.33 1.65 -10.20
C ILE A 29 18.31 1.08 -11.22
N GLY A 30 18.29 -0.23 -11.43
CA GLY A 30 19.09 -0.87 -12.46
C GLY A 30 18.77 -0.35 -13.86
N TYR A 31 17.49 -0.19 -14.18
CA TYR A 31 17.05 0.33 -15.48
C TYR A 31 17.48 1.78 -15.74
N LEU A 32 17.41 2.65 -14.71
CA LEU A 32 17.93 4.02 -14.80
C LEU A 32 19.44 4.05 -15.08
N PHE A 33 20.22 3.25 -14.39
CA PHE A 33 21.67 3.14 -14.64
C PHE A 33 22.00 2.54 -16.00
N ALA A 34 21.23 1.55 -16.46
CA ALA A 34 21.37 1.01 -17.80
C ALA A 34 21.11 2.10 -18.87
N GLY A 35 20.07 2.91 -18.71
CA GLY A 35 19.77 4.03 -19.58
C GLY A 35 20.87 5.10 -19.59
N LEU A 36 21.39 5.47 -18.43
CA LEU A 36 22.52 6.39 -18.31
C LEU A 36 23.75 5.87 -19.07
N LEU A 37 24.10 4.59 -18.90
CA LEU A 37 25.26 3.98 -19.57
C LEU A 37 25.07 3.96 -21.09
N LEU A 38 23.87 3.62 -21.57
CA LEU A 38 23.56 3.62 -23.01
C LEU A 38 23.70 5.02 -23.62
N ALA A 39 23.30 6.06 -22.88
CA ALA A 39 23.48 7.45 -23.30
C ALA A 39 24.97 7.85 -23.34
N LEU A 40 25.74 7.47 -22.32
CA LEU A 40 27.19 7.73 -22.24
C LEU A 40 27.95 7.07 -23.39
N LEU A 41 27.54 5.88 -23.81
CA LEU A 41 28.18 5.12 -24.90
C LEU A 41 27.72 5.58 -26.29
N GLY A 42 26.70 6.44 -26.38
CA GLY A 42 26.16 6.94 -27.66
C GLY A 42 25.56 5.85 -28.57
N ILE A 43 25.14 4.73 -27.99
CA ILE A 43 24.71 3.54 -28.73
C ILE A 43 23.30 3.70 -29.31
N VAL A 44 22.41 4.39 -28.61
CA VAL A 44 21.01 4.62 -29.05
C VAL A 44 20.94 5.94 -29.80
N GLN A 45 20.59 5.86 -31.07
CA GLN A 45 20.51 7.05 -31.94
C GLN A 45 19.10 7.67 -31.95
N ASP A 46 18.05 6.85 -31.75
CA ASP A 46 16.66 7.27 -31.84
C ASP A 46 15.95 7.13 -30.47
N PHE A 47 16.28 8.07 -29.56
CA PHE A 47 15.63 8.13 -28.24
C PHE A 47 14.14 8.46 -28.32
N GLU A 48 13.67 9.11 -29.39
CA GLU A 48 12.27 9.50 -29.54
C GLU A 48 11.37 8.28 -29.77
N ALA A 49 11.83 7.33 -30.59
CA ALA A 49 11.14 6.05 -30.78
C ALA A 49 11.10 5.23 -29.49
N VAL A 50 12.20 5.20 -28.72
CA VAL A 50 12.26 4.50 -27.43
C VAL A 50 11.31 5.15 -26.41
N ALA A 51 11.29 6.47 -26.34
CA ALA A 51 10.39 7.23 -25.47
C ALA A 51 8.91 6.97 -25.80
N SER A 52 8.58 6.81 -27.10
CA SER A 52 7.21 6.51 -27.53
C SER A 52 6.73 5.15 -27.02
N LEU A 53 7.60 4.13 -26.98
CA LEU A 53 7.29 2.84 -26.35
C LEU A 53 7.13 2.97 -24.83
N GLY A 54 7.95 3.83 -24.19
CA GLY A 54 7.82 4.12 -22.77
C GLY A 54 6.44 4.70 -22.39
N LYS A 55 5.88 5.57 -23.23
CA LYS A 55 4.53 6.13 -23.02
C LYS A 55 3.44 5.07 -22.97
N ILE A 56 3.58 3.99 -23.75
CA ILE A 56 2.67 2.83 -23.66
C ILE A 56 2.74 2.20 -22.26
N GLY A 57 3.95 2.06 -21.72
CA GLY A 57 4.15 1.52 -20.37
C GLY A 57 3.46 2.36 -19.30
N VAL A 58 3.59 3.68 -19.39
CA VAL A 58 2.93 4.62 -18.45
C VAL A 58 1.41 4.57 -18.59
N ALA A 59 0.88 4.53 -19.82
CA ALA A 59 -0.56 4.40 -20.03
C ALA A 59 -1.11 3.08 -19.46
N LEU A 60 -0.38 1.96 -19.63
CA LEU A 60 -0.74 0.66 -19.05
C LEU A 60 -0.57 0.63 -17.53
N LEU A 61 0.41 1.34 -16.97
CA LEU A 61 0.53 1.49 -15.53
C LEU A 61 -0.71 2.16 -14.95
N LEU A 62 -1.09 3.31 -15.50
CA LEU A 62 -2.25 4.04 -15.03
C LEU A 62 -3.57 3.30 -15.32
N PHE A 63 -3.64 2.53 -16.41
CA PHE A 63 -4.74 1.61 -16.64
C PHE A 63 -4.90 0.60 -15.50
N LEU A 64 -3.81 -0.03 -15.05
CA LEU A 64 -3.86 -0.96 -13.92
C LEU A 64 -4.21 -0.27 -12.62
N VAL A 65 -3.67 0.93 -12.36
CA VAL A 65 -4.05 1.73 -11.18
C VAL A 65 -5.56 2.01 -11.19
N GLY A 66 -6.10 2.46 -12.33
CA GLY A 66 -7.54 2.69 -12.48
C GLY A 66 -8.37 1.42 -12.30
N LEU A 67 -7.91 0.29 -12.83
CA LEU A 67 -8.57 -1.02 -12.75
C LEU A 67 -8.60 -1.59 -11.32
N GLU A 68 -7.52 -1.41 -10.58
CA GLU A 68 -7.38 -1.87 -9.19
C GLU A 68 -8.02 -0.89 -8.19
N MET A 69 -8.40 0.32 -8.63
CA MET A 69 -8.98 1.34 -7.79
C MET A 69 -10.42 0.99 -7.41
N ASN A 70 -10.59 0.53 -6.19
CA ASN A 70 -11.91 0.26 -5.63
C ASN A 70 -12.39 1.44 -4.78
N ILE A 71 -13.12 2.36 -5.40
CA ILE A 71 -13.68 3.55 -4.73
C ILE A 71 -14.55 3.16 -3.51
N ARG A 72 -15.12 1.94 -3.50
CA ARG A 72 -15.94 1.45 -2.39
C ARG A 72 -15.11 1.08 -1.15
N GLU A 73 -13.80 0.86 -1.31
CA GLU A 73 -12.90 0.58 -0.18
C GLU A 73 -12.36 1.84 0.49
N LEU A 74 -12.39 3.00 -0.17
CA LEU A 74 -11.95 4.27 0.43
C LEU A 74 -12.57 4.56 1.81
N PRO A 75 -13.88 4.34 2.06
CA PRO A 75 -14.45 4.51 3.40
C PRO A 75 -13.94 3.47 4.42
N THR A 76 -13.45 2.30 3.97
CA THR A 76 -12.93 1.23 4.85
C THR A 76 -11.47 1.41 5.23
N ILE A 77 -10.71 2.22 4.45
CA ILE A 77 -9.28 2.54 4.68
C ILE A 77 -9.08 3.24 6.04
N GLY A 78 -10.14 3.89 6.54
CA GLY A 78 -10.13 4.51 7.86
C GLY A 78 -9.63 5.96 7.86
N LYS A 79 -10.10 6.70 8.84
CA LYS A 79 -9.78 8.12 9.04
C LYS A 79 -8.27 8.38 9.13
N ILE A 80 -7.51 7.41 9.68
CA ILE A 80 -6.06 7.54 9.85
C ILE A 80 -5.34 7.59 8.52
N ALA A 81 -5.63 6.68 7.60
CA ALA A 81 -4.97 6.63 6.30
C ALA A 81 -5.26 7.87 5.46
N LEU A 82 -6.53 8.35 5.51
CA LEU A 82 -6.93 9.57 4.80
C LEU A 82 -6.21 10.82 5.36
N LEU A 83 -6.23 11.01 6.67
CA LEU A 83 -5.60 12.18 7.30
C LEU A 83 -4.07 12.13 7.18
N THR A 84 -3.46 10.94 7.31
CA THR A 84 -2.02 10.79 7.15
C THR A 84 -1.61 11.03 5.70
N GLY A 85 -2.31 10.43 4.71
CA GLY A 85 -2.01 10.60 3.30
C GLY A 85 -2.18 12.06 2.83
N LEU A 86 -3.35 12.67 3.07
CA LEU A 86 -3.60 14.07 2.68
C LEU A 86 -2.71 15.05 3.45
N GLY A 87 -2.55 14.85 4.77
CA GLY A 87 -1.72 15.71 5.59
C GLY A 87 -0.25 15.69 5.16
N GLN A 88 0.28 14.50 4.84
CA GLN A 88 1.63 14.35 4.32
C GLN A 88 1.78 15.03 2.96
N ILE A 89 0.85 14.83 2.02
CA ILE A 89 0.88 15.49 0.71
C ILE A 89 0.94 17.01 0.85
N VAL A 90 0.01 17.60 1.61
CA VAL A 90 -0.07 19.06 1.79
C VAL A 90 1.21 19.60 2.42
N PHE A 91 1.69 18.95 3.47
CA PHE A 91 2.87 19.43 4.19
C PHE A 91 4.15 19.26 3.35
N THR A 92 4.34 18.08 2.74
CA THR A 92 5.51 17.80 1.91
C THR A 92 5.55 18.70 0.68
N SER A 93 4.40 18.92 0.01
CA SER A 93 4.33 19.87 -1.10
C SER A 93 4.67 21.29 -0.65
N GLY A 94 4.13 21.74 0.49
CA GLY A 94 4.39 23.09 0.99
C GLY A 94 5.87 23.31 1.36
N VAL A 95 6.44 22.43 2.16
CA VAL A 95 7.86 22.52 2.56
C VAL A 95 8.78 22.26 1.37
N GLY A 96 8.47 21.26 0.53
CA GLY A 96 9.23 20.95 -0.68
C GLY A 96 9.25 22.10 -1.67
N PHE A 97 8.13 22.83 -1.82
CA PHE A 97 8.06 24.04 -2.65
C PHE A 97 8.99 25.15 -2.13
N LEU A 98 8.93 25.42 -0.82
CA LEU A 98 9.82 26.42 -0.21
C LEU A 98 11.30 26.04 -0.34
N LEU A 99 11.63 24.76 -0.17
CA LEU A 99 13.00 24.25 -0.36
C LEU A 99 13.44 24.39 -1.83
N ALA A 100 12.58 24.04 -2.78
CA ALA A 100 12.89 24.19 -4.20
C ALA A 100 13.14 25.66 -4.58
N LEU A 101 12.31 26.60 -4.09
CA LEU A 101 12.54 28.02 -4.28
C LEU A 101 13.87 28.48 -3.66
N ALA A 102 14.18 28.01 -2.45
CA ALA A 102 15.45 28.34 -1.78
C ALA A 102 16.68 27.79 -2.51
N LEU A 103 16.51 26.69 -3.26
CA LEU A 103 17.54 26.11 -4.13
C LEU A 103 17.64 26.80 -5.50
N GLY A 104 16.83 27.83 -5.76
CA GLY A 104 16.89 28.65 -6.98
C GLY A 104 16.03 28.16 -8.13
N PHE A 105 15.14 27.18 -7.94
CA PHE A 105 14.19 26.79 -8.98
C PHE A 105 13.13 27.88 -9.21
N ALA A 106 12.75 28.06 -10.47
CA ALA A 106 11.64 28.95 -10.80
C ALA A 106 10.31 28.43 -10.19
N PRO A 107 9.31 29.30 -9.94
CA PRO A 107 8.08 28.91 -9.22
C PRO A 107 7.35 27.72 -9.82
N LEU A 108 7.22 27.64 -11.15
CA LEU A 108 6.50 26.57 -11.82
C LEU A 108 7.24 25.22 -11.75
N PRO A 109 8.53 25.09 -12.08
CA PRO A 109 9.33 23.90 -11.77
C PRO A 109 9.32 23.50 -10.30
N ALA A 110 9.39 24.49 -9.37
CA ALA A 110 9.34 24.23 -7.94
C ALA A 110 8.03 23.54 -7.51
N VAL A 111 6.88 23.89 -8.10
CA VAL A 111 5.61 23.17 -7.86
C VAL A 111 5.70 21.73 -8.33
N TYR A 112 6.21 21.47 -9.54
CA TYR A 112 6.38 20.11 -10.05
C TYR A 112 7.29 19.26 -9.15
N ILE A 113 8.44 19.80 -8.77
CA ILE A 113 9.39 19.16 -7.86
C ILE A 113 8.70 18.88 -6.52
N ALA A 114 8.07 19.87 -5.89
CA ALA A 114 7.43 19.74 -4.60
C ALA A 114 6.34 18.64 -4.58
N VAL A 115 5.51 18.59 -5.62
CA VAL A 115 4.50 17.55 -5.78
C VAL A 115 5.16 16.19 -6.00
N ALA A 116 6.22 16.12 -6.82
CA ALA A 116 6.95 14.87 -7.05
C ALA A 116 7.55 14.28 -5.76
N LEU A 117 7.94 15.11 -4.79
CA LEU A 117 8.47 14.65 -3.50
C LEU A 117 7.41 14.04 -2.58
N THR A 118 6.12 14.20 -2.87
CA THR A 118 5.03 13.73 -1.99
C THR A 118 4.65 12.28 -2.19
N PHE A 119 4.86 11.74 -3.38
CA PHE A 119 4.41 10.40 -3.72
C PHE A 119 5.43 9.36 -3.27
N SER A 120 4.95 8.26 -2.69
CA SER A 120 5.79 7.13 -2.27
C SER A 120 5.44 5.88 -3.07
N SER A 121 6.44 5.06 -3.42
CA SER A 121 6.22 3.88 -4.27
C SER A 121 5.45 2.78 -3.55
N THR A 122 4.19 2.60 -3.91
CA THR A 122 3.31 1.55 -3.38
C THR A 122 3.86 0.15 -3.70
N ILE A 123 4.42 -0.06 -4.89
CA ILE A 123 4.95 -1.36 -5.33
C ILE A 123 6.15 -1.79 -4.47
N ILE A 124 7.12 -0.89 -4.25
CA ILE A 124 8.32 -1.20 -3.46
C ILE A 124 7.93 -1.46 -2.00
N ILE A 125 7.06 -0.63 -1.43
CA ILE A 125 6.66 -0.73 -0.03
C ILE A 125 5.87 -2.02 0.23
N ILE A 126 4.87 -2.35 -0.58
CA ILE A 126 4.11 -3.59 -0.46
C ILE A 126 5.03 -4.80 -0.58
N LYS A 127 5.99 -4.78 -1.51
CA LYS A 127 6.97 -5.86 -1.65
C LYS A 127 7.82 -6.02 -0.39
N LEU A 128 8.40 -4.94 0.13
CA LEU A 128 9.25 -4.98 1.33
C LEU A 128 8.46 -5.40 2.58
N LEU A 129 7.23 -4.90 2.76
CA LEU A 129 6.35 -5.34 3.84
C LEU A 129 5.95 -6.80 3.71
N SER A 130 5.75 -7.30 2.48
CA SER A 130 5.48 -8.71 2.22
C SER A 130 6.69 -9.60 2.55
N GLU A 131 7.90 -9.19 2.17
CA GLU A 131 9.15 -9.89 2.52
C GLU A 131 9.36 -9.94 4.04
N LYS A 132 9.03 -8.87 4.76
CA LYS A 132 9.02 -8.81 6.24
C LYS A 132 7.83 -9.56 6.86
N ARG A 133 6.82 -9.96 6.07
CA ARG A 133 5.52 -10.52 6.52
C ARG A 133 4.70 -9.59 7.40
N ASP A 134 4.88 -8.29 7.23
CA ASP A 134 4.25 -7.24 8.04
C ASP A 134 3.04 -6.57 7.37
N LEU A 135 2.60 -7.04 6.19
CA LEU A 135 1.38 -6.52 5.52
C LEU A 135 0.13 -6.63 6.40
N GLY A 136 0.05 -7.67 7.24
CA GLY A 136 -1.07 -7.90 8.16
C GLY A 136 -0.98 -7.08 9.46
N SER A 137 0.17 -6.51 9.79
CA SER A 137 0.39 -5.70 10.99
C SER A 137 -0.41 -4.39 10.95
N LEU A 138 -0.59 -3.75 12.12
CA LEU A 138 -1.30 -2.47 12.18
C LEU A 138 -0.60 -1.40 11.33
N TYR A 139 0.72 -1.25 11.48
CA TYR A 139 1.45 -0.26 10.70
C TYR A 139 1.46 -0.57 9.21
N GLY A 140 1.52 -1.86 8.82
CA GLY A 140 1.43 -2.28 7.42
C GLY A 140 0.10 -1.91 6.78
N LYS A 141 -1.02 -2.16 7.48
CA LYS A 141 -2.37 -1.77 7.02
C LYS A 141 -2.53 -0.26 6.90
N ILE A 142 -1.99 0.52 7.86
CA ILE A 142 -2.01 1.98 7.81
C ILE A 142 -1.16 2.46 6.63
N ALA A 143 0.05 1.90 6.45
CA ALA A 143 0.93 2.24 5.35
C ALA A 143 0.27 2.01 3.99
N VAL A 144 -0.26 0.81 3.73
CA VAL A 144 -0.98 0.51 2.49
C VAL A 144 -2.18 1.46 2.31
N GLY A 145 -2.91 1.76 3.39
CA GLY A 145 -4.06 2.65 3.34
C GLY A 145 -3.69 4.07 2.90
N PHE A 146 -2.68 4.70 3.48
CA PHE A 146 -2.32 6.07 3.09
C PHE A 146 -1.61 6.12 1.72
N LEU A 147 -0.88 5.05 1.31
CA LEU A 147 -0.33 4.94 -0.04
C LEU A 147 -1.44 4.94 -1.10
N LEU A 148 -2.53 4.21 -0.88
CA LEU A 148 -3.70 4.25 -1.77
C LEU A 148 -4.29 5.66 -1.88
N VAL A 149 -4.30 6.42 -0.78
CA VAL A 149 -4.73 7.84 -0.82
C VAL A 149 -3.76 8.68 -1.65
N GLN A 150 -2.44 8.47 -1.49
CA GLN A 150 -1.42 9.16 -2.28
C GLN A 150 -1.56 8.85 -3.78
N ASP A 151 -1.73 7.59 -4.16
CA ASP A 151 -1.91 7.18 -5.56
C ASP A 151 -3.15 7.83 -6.18
N PHE A 152 -4.26 7.88 -5.42
CA PHE A 152 -5.47 8.56 -5.88
C PHE A 152 -5.25 10.06 -6.12
N VAL A 153 -4.59 10.73 -5.18
CA VAL A 153 -4.27 12.16 -5.33
C VAL A 153 -3.24 12.39 -6.45
N ALA A 154 -2.26 11.50 -6.61
CA ALA A 154 -1.29 11.56 -7.69
C ALA A 154 -1.98 11.58 -9.06
N VAL A 155 -2.93 10.68 -9.27
CA VAL A 155 -3.69 10.61 -10.52
C VAL A 155 -4.49 11.90 -10.75
N ILE A 156 -5.15 12.44 -9.72
CA ILE A 156 -5.90 13.72 -9.84
C ILE A 156 -4.95 14.86 -10.22
N ILE A 157 -3.77 14.94 -9.60
CA ILE A 157 -2.79 15.97 -9.90
C ILE A 157 -2.25 15.81 -11.33
N LEU A 158 -1.92 14.58 -11.75
CA LEU A 158 -1.48 14.30 -13.11
C LEU A 158 -2.55 14.70 -14.14
N MET A 159 -3.83 14.40 -13.87
CA MET A 159 -4.95 14.83 -14.71
C MET A 159 -5.03 16.35 -14.81
N PHE A 160 -4.88 17.04 -13.69
CA PHE A 160 -4.94 18.49 -13.64
C PHE A 160 -3.79 19.13 -14.42
N LEU A 161 -2.56 18.71 -14.16
CA LEU A 161 -1.36 19.26 -14.81
C LEU A 161 -1.31 18.94 -16.31
N ALA A 162 -1.78 17.77 -16.74
CA ALA A 162 -1.90 17.43 -18.14
C ALA A 162 -2.89 18.32 -18.90
N GLY A 163 -3.91 18.84 -18.20
CA GLY A 163 -4.88 19.79 -18.77
C GLY A 163 -4.35 21.23 -18.96
N LEU A 164 -3.27 21.58 -18.26
CA LEU A 164 -2.73 22.94 -18.28
C LEU A 164 -1.98 23.33 -19.57
N GLY A 165 -1.78 22.50 -20.54
CA GLY A 165 -1.21 22.81 -21.87
C GLY A 165 -0.08 23.84 -21.90
N ARG A 166 0.46 24.12 -23.10
CA ARG A 166 1.46 25.17 -23.33
C ARG A 166 0.75 26.52 -23.46
N GLY A 167 0.80 27.37 -22.44
CA GLY A 167 0.31 28.75 -22.52
C GLY A 167 -0.17 29.33 -21.18
N GLU A 168 -0.45 30.63 -21.15
CA GLU A 168 -1.05 31.29 -19.98
C GLU A 168 -2.46 30.76 -19.74
N VAL A 169 -2.68 30.18 -18.57
CA VAL A 169 -3.97 29.61 -18.18
C VAL A 169 -4.89 30.71 -17.68
N GLY A 170 -5.72 31.24 -18.58
CA GLY A 170 -6.82 32.11 -18.19
C GLY A 170 -7.90 31.35 -17.41
N ILE A 171 -8.63 32.06 -16.52
CA ILE A 171 -9.74 31.47 -15.73
C ILE A 171 -10.77 30.75 -16.62
N VAL A 172 -11.02 31.25 -17.82
CA VAL A 172 -11.97 30.66 -18.78
C VAL A 172 -11.48 29.30 -19.28
N GLN A 173 -10.17 29.18 -19.60
CA GLN A 173 -9.57 27.90 -20.01
C GLN A 173 -9.60 26.89 -18.87
N PHE A 174 -9.34 27.32 -17.65
CA PHE A 174 -9.42 26.49 -16.46
C PHE A 174 -10.83 25.91 -16.24
N LEU A 175 -11.86 26.75 -16.34
CA LEU A 175 -13.26 26.31 -16.26
C LEU A 175 -13.62 25.34 -17.39
N PHE A 176 -13.15 25.61 -18.61
CA PHE A 176 -13.41 24.73 -19.75
C PHE A 176 -12.76 23.34 -19.62
N ILE A 177 -11.52 23.28 -19.11
CA ILE A 177 -10.84 22.02 -18.78
C ILE A 177 -11.62 21.27 -17.69
N GLY A 178 -12.08 21.97 -16.65
CA GLY A 178 -12.90 21.38 -15.60
C GLY A 178 -14.21 20.79 -16.13
N VAL A 179 -14.93 21.50 -16.98
CA VAL A 179 -16.15 21.01 -17.63
C VAL A 179 -15.87 19.78 -18.51
N LYS A 180 -14.80 19.82 -19.34
CA LYS A 180 -14.39 18.66 -20.13
C LYS A 180 -14.05 17.45 -19.25
N ALA A 181 -13.33 17.64 -18.15
CA ALA A 181 -12.97 16.57 -17.23
C ALA A 181 -14.21 15.93 -16.59
N VAL A 182 -15.16 16.76 -16.13
CA VAL A 182 -16.43 16.27 -15.56
C VAL A 182 -17.26 15.50 -16.60
N ALA A 183 -17.35 16.04 -17.82
CA ALA A 183 -18.07 15.36 -18.92
C ALA A 183 -17.42 14.01 -19.28
N LEU A 184 -16.09 13.97 -19.32
CA LEU A 184 -15.34 12.75 -19.58
C LEU A 184 -15.54 11.70 -18.46
N PHE A 185 -15.50 12.12 -17.21
CA PHE A 185 -15.77 11.24 -16.07
C PHE A 185 -17.21 10.68 -16.11
N ALA A 186 -18.19 11.53 -16.42
CA ALA A 186 -19.59 11.11 -16.57
C ALA A 186 -19.76 10.10 -17.72
N ALA A 187 -19.09 10.32 -18.86
CA ALA A 187 -19.11 9.40 -20.00
C ALA A 187 -18.48 8.04 -19.62
N VAL A 188 -17.31 8.05 -18.96
CA VAL A 188 -16.63 6.84 -18.50
C VAL A 188 -17.48 6.08 -17.47
N TRP A 189 -18.10 6.79 -16.54
CA TRP A 189 -19.01 6.20 -15.55
C TRP A 189 -20.25 5.53 -16.22
N PHE A 190 -20.81 6.17 -17.25
CA PHE A 190 -21.92 5.61 -18.02
C PHE A 190 -21.51 4.35 -18.77
N LEU A 191 -20.35 4.38 -19.45
CA LEU A 191 -19.77 3.21 -20.14
C LEU A 191 -19.53 2.05 -19.15
N SER A 192 -18.93 2.33 -18.00
CA SER A 192 -18.63 1.36 -16.94
C SER A 192 -19.88 0.65 -16.41
N LYS A 193 -21.02 1.35 -16.31
CA LYS A 193 -22.25 0.76 -15.74
C LYS A 193 -23.16 0.09 -16.76
N LYS A 194 -23.21 0.57 -18.00
CA LYS A 194 -24.25 0.12 -18.95
C LYS A 194 -23.71 -0.65 -20.14
N ILE A 195 -22.54 -0.29 -20.66
CA ILE A 195 -22.05 -0.85 -21.93
C ILE A 195 -21.02 -1.95 -21.69
N LEU A 196 -19.98 -1.64 -20.94
CA LEU A 196 -18.85 -2.55 -20.74
C LEU A 196 -19.22 -3.88 -20.05
N PRO A 197 -20.06 -3.93 -19.00
CA PRO A 197 -20.43 -5.20 -18.39
C PRO A 197 -21.09 -6.14 -19.39
N SER A 198 -22.05 -5.65 -20.17
CA SER A 198 -22.75 -6.47 -21.17
C SER A 198 -21.83 -6.95 -22.30
N LEU A 199 -20.87 -6.10 -22.71
CA LEU A 199 -19.90 -6.43 -23.75
C LEU A 199 -18.90 -7.48 -23.28
N PHE A 200 -18.33 -7.27 -22.08
CA PHE A 200 -17.32 -8.18 -21.52
C PHE A 200 -17.92 -9.53 -21.15
N GLU A 201 -19.04 -9.56 -20.45
CA GLU A 201 -19.69 -10.79 -20.01
C GLU A 201 -20.14 -11.67 -21.20
N LYS A 202 -20.75 -11.07 -22.23
CA LYS A 202 -21.33 -11.84 -23.36
C LYS A 202 -20.30 -12.31 -24.36
N PHE A 203 -19.28 -11.51 -24.66
CA PHE A 203 -18.40 -11.73 -25.80
C PHE A 203 -16.94 -11.96 -25.44
N ILE A 204 -16.46 -11.44 -24.33
CA ILE A 204 -15.02 -11.35 -24.05
C ILE A 204 -14.58 -12.32 -22.94
N ALA A 205 -15.37 -12.46 -21.88
CA ALA A 205 -14.99 -13.25 -20.70
C ALA A 205 -14.82 -14.75 -20.94
N SER A 206 -15.45 -15.28 -22.02
CA SER A 206 -15.38 -16.70 -22.36
C SER A 206 -14.00 -17.17 -22.85
N SER A 207 -13.16 -16.25 -23.37
CA SER A 207 -11.83 -16.55 -23.88
C SER A 207 -10.77 -15.73 -23.15
N GLY A 208 -9.82 -16.43 -22.51
CA GLY A 208 -8.71 -15.75 -21.82
C GLY A 208 -7.77 -14.95 -22.74
N GLU A 209 -7.65 -15.36 -24.01
CA GLU A 209 -6.89 -14.64 -25.02
C GLU A 209 -7.63 -13.37 -25.47
N LEU A 210 -8.93 -13.50 -25.76
CA LEU A 210 -9.76 -12.37 -26.16
C LEU A 210 -9.87 -11.34 -25.01
N LEU A 211 -9.98 -11.80 -23.76
CA LEU A 211 -9.98 -10.92 -22.58
C LEU A 211 -8.71 -10.08 -22.53
N PHE A 212 -7.55 -10.69 -22.76
CA PHE A 212 -6.26 -9.97 -22.78
C PHE A 212 -6.21 -8.94 -23.93
N VAL A 213 -6.44 -9.37 -25.17
CA VAL A 213 -6.34 -8.50 -26.34
C VAL A 213 -7.37 -7.36 -26.27
N ALA A 214 -8.62 -7.65 -25.90
CA ALA A 214 -9.67 -6.65 -25.77
C ALA A 214 -9.36 -5.62 -24.66
N SER A 215 -8.79 -6.06 -23.53
CA SER A 215 -8.43 -5.16 -22.45
C SER A 215 -7.28 -4.22 -22.83
N ILE A 216 -6.27 -4.72 -23.57
CA ILE A 216 -5.17 -3.89 -24.08
C ILE A 216 -5.68 -2.94 -25.17
N ALA A 217 -6.49 -3.43 -26.11
CA ALA A 217 -7.09 -2.59 -27.14
C ALA A 217 -7.95 -1.48 -26.55
N TRP A 218 -8.73 -1.79 -25.50
CA TRP A 218 -9.49 -0.80 -24.75
C TRP A 218 -8.59 0.21 -24.06
N ALA A 219 -7.56 -0.24 -23.32
CA ALA A 219 -6.63 0.63 -22.60
C ALA A 219 -5.92 1.60 -23.55
N LEU A 220 -5.31 1.08 -24.62
CA LEU A 220 -4.55 1.89 -25.58
C LEU A 220 -5.47 2.72 -26.49
N GLY A 221 -6.64 2.18 -26.88
CA GLY A 221 -7.63 2.91 -27.67
C GLY A 221 -8.18 4.12 -26.91
N MET A 222 -8.54 3.95 -25.64
CA MET A 222 -8.98 5.06 -24.78
C MET A 222 -7.84 6.06 -24.50
N ALA A 223 -6.62 5.56 -24.26
CA ALA A 223 -5.45 6.42 -24.10
C ALA A 223 -5.26 7.28 -25.36
N ALA A 224 -5.27 6.69 -26.54
CA ALA A 224 -5.12 7.39 -27.81
C ALA A 224 -6.26 8.37 -28.07
N PHE A 225 -7.50 7.99 -27.82
CA PHE A 225 -8.68 8.85 -28.01
C PHE A 225 -8.69 10.06 -27.08
N ILE A 226 -8.37 9.85 -25.80
CA ILE A 226 -8.37 10.92 -24.79
C ILE A 226 -7.15 11.82 -24.96
N GLY A 227 -5.97 11.22 -25.23
CA GLY A 227 -4.72 11.94 -25.41
C GLY A 227 -4.60 12.69 -26.73
N GLY A 228 -5.27 12.22 -27.80
CA GLY A 228 -5.28 12.84 -29.12
C GLY A 228 -6.42 13.85 -29.30
N PRO A 229 -7.61 13.40 -29.75
CA PRO A 229 -8.72 14.30 -30.12
C PRO A 229 -9.25 15.16 -28.99
N LEU A 230 -9.24 14.67 -27.74
CA LEU A 230 -9.75 15.42 -26.60
C LEU A 230 -8.72 16.37 -25.98
N GLY A 231 -7.44 16.26 -26.34
CA GLY A 231 -6.36 17.15 -25.90
C GLY A 231 -5.92 16.97 -24.44
N PHE A 232 -6.23 15.82 -23.83
CA PHE A 232 -5.67 15.43 -22.54
C PHE A 232 -4.35 14.67 -22.73
N SER A 233 -3.89 13.94 -21.72
CA SER A 233 -2.72 13.06 -21.86
C SER A 233 -3.11 11.60 -22.07
N TYR A 234 -2.20 10.82 -22.66
CA TYR A 234 -2.38 9.37 -22.83
C TYR A 234 -2.53 8.65 -21.50
N GLU A 235 -1.86 9.16 -20.47
CA GLU A 235 -1.87 8.65 -19.10
C GLU A 235 -3.26 8.74 -18.48
N ILE A 236 -3.94 9.89 -18.65
CA ILE A 236 -5.33 10.09 -18.22
C ILE A 236 -6.24 9.09 -18.92
N GLY A 237 -6.05 8.91 -20.22
CA GLY A 237 -6.83 7.97 -21.00
C GLY A 237 -6.68 6.54 -20.50
N GLY A 238 -5.45 6.12 -20.22
CA GLY A 238 -5.15 4.83 -19.61
C GLY A 238 -5.84 4.66 -18.26
N PHE A 239 -5.71 5.63 -17.35
CA PHE A 239 -6.36 5.59 -16.05
C PHE A 239 -7.89 5.46 -16.13
N LEU A 240 -8.52 6.29 -16.94
CA LEU A 240 -9.98 6.26 -17.12
C LEU A 240 -10.47 4.97 -17.77
N ALA A 241 -9.68 4.40 -18.70
CA ALA A 241 -9.96 3.09 -19.27
C ALA A 241 -9.95 1.99 -18.19
N GLY A 242 -9.00 2.02 -17.28
CA GLY A 242 -8.92 1.09 -16.14
C GLY A 242 -10.09 1.27 -15.17
N LEU A 243 -10.38 2.51 -14.79
CA LEU A 243 -11.49 2.84 -13.91
C LEU A 243 -12.84 2.37 -14.50
N ALA A 244 -13.00 2.43 -15.83
CA ALA A 244 -14.19 1.95 -16.50
C ALA A 244 -14.40 0.43 -16.32
N LEU A 245 -13.33 -0.36 -16.23
CA LEU A 245 -13.37 -1.81 -16.06
C LEU A 245 -13.26 -2.26 -14.57
N SER A 246 -13.00 -1.36 -13.63
CA SER A 246 -12.76 -1.69 -12.21
C SER A 246 -13.95 -2.38 -11.52
N ASN A 247 -15.17 -2.18 -12.01
CA ASN A 247 -16.37 -2.79 -11.46
C ASN A 247 -16.72 -4.17 -12.07
N LEU A 248 -15.96 -4.63 -13.06
CA LEU A 248 -16.21 -5.94 -13.69
C LEU A 248 -15.73 -7.08 -12.78
N PRO A 249 -16.42 -8.24 -12.77
CA PRO A 249 -15.94 -9.42 -12.06
C PRO A 249 -14.54 -9.86 -12.51
N GLU A 250 -14.23 -9.67 -13.78
CA GLU A 250 -12.98 -10.07 -14.44
C GLU A 250 -11.79 -9.12 -14.18
N HIS A 251 -11.98 -8.02 -13.46
CA HIS A 251 -10.94 -6.99 -13.27
C HIS A 251 -9.60 -7.55 -12.75
N LEU A 252 -9.62 -8.53 -11.83
CA LEU A 252 -8.40 -9.20 -11.34
C LEU A 252 -7.75 -10.06 -12.44
N GLY A 253 -8.55 -10.72 -13.26
CA GLY A 253 -8.07 -11.49 -14.41
C GLY A 253 -7.41 -10.60 -15.47
N ILE A 254 -8.02 -9.45 -15.76
CA ILE A 254 -7.47 -8.42 -16.64
C ILE A 254 -6.13 -7.89 -16.07
N ALA A 255 -6.11 -7.53 -14.79
CA ALA A 255 -4.91 -7.04 -14.13
C ALA A 255 -3.75 -8.03 -14.21
N SER A 256 -4.00 -9.30 -13.88
CA SER A 256 -2.96 -10.33 -13.89
C SER A 256 -2.32 -10.54 -15.28
N LYS A 257 -3.11 -10.42 -16.34
CA LYS A 257 -2.65 -10.60 -17.72
C LYS A 257 -1.95 -9.35 -18.28
N THR A 258 -2.33 -8.17 -17.82
CA THR A 258 -1.79 -6.89 -18.30
C THR A 258 -0.46 -6.53 -17.61
N ARG A 259 -0.25 -6.95 -16.36
CA ARG A 259 0.96 -6.64 -15.57
C ARG A 259 2.28 -6.97 -16.30
N PRO A 260 2.49 -8.15 -16.91
CA PRO A 260 3.75 -8.45 -17.60
C PRO A 260 4.04 -7.49 -18.76
N LEU A 261 2.99 -7.12 -19.51
CA LEU A 261 3.12 -6.19 -20.63
C LEU A 261 3.46 -4.77 -20.14
N ARG A 262 2.79 -4.31 -19.08
CA ARG A 262 3.15 -3.06 -18.40
C ARG A 262 4.62 -3.06 -17.97
N ASP A 263 5.07 -4.11 -17.29
CA ASP A 263 6.43 -4.18 -16.75
C ASP A 263 7.49 -4.14 -17.87
N PHE A 264 7.19 -4.77 -19.00
CA PHE A 264 8.04 -4.70 -20.18
C PHE A 264 8.18 -3.25 -20.69
N PHE A 265 7.08 -2.55 -20.92
CA PHE A 265 7.13 -1.17 -21.43
C PHE A 265 7.63 -0.17 -20.38
N LEU A 266 7.36 -0.40 -19.09
CA LEU A 266 7.93 0.42 -18.01
C LEU A 266 9.45 0.27 -17.93
N THR A 267 10.00 -0.90 -18.20
CA THR A 267 11.46 -1.08 -18.28
C THR A 267 12.04 -0.13 -19.34
N ILE A 268 11.41 -0.04 -20.52
CA ILE A 268 11.82 0.87 -21.58
C ILE A 268 11.67 2.34 -21.15
N PHE A 269 10.58 2.68 -20.45
CA PHE A 269 10.38 4.02 -19.90
C PHE A 269 11.51 4.43 -18.94
N PHE A 270 11.88 3.56 -17.99
CA PHE A 270 12.95 3.87 -17.05
C PHE A 270 14.34 3.90 -17.69
N LEU A 271 14.59 3.09 -18.72
CA LEU A 271 15.78 3.23 -19.55
C LEU A 271 15.84 4.64 -20.19
N THR A 272 14.73 5.09 -20.78
CA THR A 272 14.65 6.43 -21.38
C THR A 272 14.85 7.54 -20.34
N LEU A 273 14.27 7.41 -19.16
CA LEU A 273 14.52 8.36 -18.07
C LEU A 273 15.98 8.36 -17.61
N GLY A 274 16.64 7.20 -17.60
CA GLY A 274 18.05 7.09 -17.28
C GLY A 274 18.93 7.94 -18.22
N THR A 275 18.55 8.08 -19.48
CA THR A 275 19.27 8.93 -20.43
C THR A 275 19.19 10.42 -20.08
N GLN A 276 18.14 10.85 -19.36
CA GLN A 276 17.97 12.24 -18.91
C GLN A 276 18.98 12.63 -17.82
N LEU A 277 19.66 11.65 -17.19
CA LEU A 277 20.72 11.91 -16.22
C LEU A 277 22.01 12.46 -16.87
N LEU A 278 22.12 12.41 -18.18
CA LEU A 278 23.26 12.97 -18.91
C LEU A 278 23.12 14.50 -19.00
N VAL A 279 23.58 15.21 -17.99
CA VAL A 279 23.56 16.67 -17.90
C VAL A 279 24.98 17.24 -18.04
N LYS A 280 25.10 18.42 -18.62
CA LYS A 280 26.40 19.10 -18.85
C LYS A 280 27.06 19.57 -17.56
N ASP A 281 26.26 20.00 -16.58
CA ASP A 281 26.73 20.48 -15.28
C ASP A 281 26.19 19.57 -14.16
N ILE A 282 27.00 18.61 -13.75
CA ILE A 282 26.67 17.68 -12.69
C ILE A 282 26.50 18.37 -11.34
N ALA A 283 27.24 19.44 -11.06
CA ALA A 283 27.18 20.15 -9.77
C ALA A 283 25.81 20.83 -9.58
N SER A 284 25.21 21.35 -10.65
CA SER A 284 23.88 21.97 -10.60
C SER A 284 22.76 20.99 -10.26
N VAL A 285 22.99 19.70 -10.44
CA VAL A 285 21.99 18.64 -10.20
C VAL A 285 22.22 17.94 -8.87
N ILE A 286 23.47 17.65 -8.49
CA ILE A 286 23.78 16.86 -7.28
C ILE A 286 23.36 17.59 -6.00
N THR A 287 23.71 18.88 -5.87
CA THR A 287 23.42 19.63 -4.65
C THR A 287 21.92 19.70 -4.35
N PRO A 288 21.04 20.13 -5.29
CA PRO A 288 19.60 20.08 -5.09
C PRO A 288 19.08 18.64 -4.82
N ALA A 289 19.59 17.64 -5.56
CA ALA A 289 19.15 16.26 -5.39
C ALA A 289 19.45 15.70 -3.99
N VAL A 290 20.63 16.01 -3.44
CA VAL A 290 21.00 15.58 -2.08
C VAL A 290 20.13 16.28 -1.04
N VAL A 291 19.93 17.61 -1.14
CA VAL A 291 19.10 18.37 -0.19
C VAL A 291 17.65 17.87 -0.20
N LEU A 292 17.05 17.77 -1.39
CA LEU A 292 15.69 17.28 -1.55
C LEU A 292 15.56 15.79 -1.18
N GLY A 293 16.58 14.99 -1.49
CA GLY A 293 16.65 13.57 -1.10
C GLY A 293 16.69 13.40 0.43
N LEU A 294 17.48 14.19 1.14
CA LEU A 294 17.52 14.20 2.60
C LEU A 294 16.18 14.66 3.20
N PHE A 295 15.54 15.65 2.57
CA PHE A 295 14.21 16.08 2.98
C PHE A 295 13.19 14.93 2.84
N VAL A 296 13.19 14.17 1.74
CA VAL A 296 12.31 13.01 1.58
C VAL A 296 12.63 11.91 2.59
N LEU A 297 13.92 11.60 2.81
CA LEU A 297 14.36 10.52 3.71
C LEU A 297 14.05 10.80 5.18
N ILE A 298 14.05 12.05 5.60
CA ILE A 298 13.88 12.47 7.00
C ILE A 298 12.55 13.20 7.18
N GLY A 299 12.25 14.17 6.35
CA GLY A 299 11.08 15.04 6.47
C GLY A 299 9.77 14.27 6.28
N ASN A 300 9.64 13.45 5.25
CA ASN A 300 8.43 12.67 5.03
C ASN A 300 8.14 11.70 6.19
N PRO A 301 9.08 10.89 6.69
CA PRO A 301 8.88 10.11 7.91
C PRO A 301 8.50 10.97 9.10
N LEU A 302 9.17 12.10 9.33
CA LEU A 302 8.90 12.97 10.46
C LEU A 302 7.46 13.53 10.43
N ILE A 303 6.99 13.95 9.25
CA ILE A 303 5.62 14.46 9.08
C ILE A 303 4.59 13.38 9.43
N VAL A 304 4.75 12.17 8.89
CA VAL A 304 3.86 11.04 9.17
C VAL A 304 3.90 10.67 10.67
N LEU A 305 5.09 10.64 11.27
CA LEU A 305 5.27 10.37 12.70
C LEU A 305 4.51 11.39 13.56
N VAL A 306 4.59 12.69 13.21
CA VAL A 306 3.86 13.76 13.92
C VAL A 306 2.36 13.58 13.76
N ILE A 307 1.85 13.36 12.54
CA ILE A 307 0.41 13.19 12.28
C ILE A 307 -0.12 12.00 13.08
N MET A 308 0.55 10.86 13.03
CA MET A 308 0.13 9.65 13.75
C MET A 308 0.22 9.83 15.27
N GLY A 309 1.26 10.54 15.77
CA GLY A 309 1.39 10.89 17.18
C GLY A 309 0.25 11.80 17.66
N VAL A 310 -0.14 12.81 16.85
CA VAL A 310 -1.32 13.67 17.13
C VAL A 310 -2.60 12.84 17.16
N MET A 311 -2.70 11.82 16.31
CA MET A 311 -3.83 10.88 16.30
C MET A 311 -3.76 9.82 17.41
N ARG A 312 -2.79 9.92 18.34
CA ARG A 312 -2.61 9.05 19.51
C ARG A 312 -2.23 7.61 19.20
N TYR A 313 -1.56 7.38 18.07
CA TYR A 313 -0.95 6.08 17.82
C TYR A 313 0.38 5.95 18.60
N LYS A 314 0.69 4.71 18.99
CA LYS A 314 1.93 4.39 19.71
C LYS A 314 3.16 4.69 18.86
N LYS A 315 4.25 5.11 19.53
CA LYS A 315 5.52 5.51 18.88
C LYS A 315 6.09 4.45 17.94
N ARG A 316 5.99 3.14 18.30
CA ARG A 316 6.45 2.05 17.43
C ARG A 316 5.66 1.98 16.13
N THR A 317 4.33 1.90 16.21
CA THR A 317 3.44 1.86 15.04
C THR A 317 3.62 3.10 14.17
N SER A 318 3.70 4.28 14.79
CA SER A 318 3.91 5.56 14.09
C SER A 318 5.26 5.60 13.37
N PHE A 319 6.33 5.15 14.02
CA PHE A 319 7.67 5.12 13.45
C PHE A 319 7.76 4.11 12.28
N LEU A 320 7.28 2.87 12.47
CA LEU A 320 7.35 1.84 11.44
C LEU A 320 6.51 2.23 10.20
N ALA A 321 5.32 2.82 10.39
CA ALA A 321 4.53 3.36 9.30
C ALA A 321 5.23 4.55 8.63
N SER A 322 5.84 5.45 9.40
CA SER A 322 6.48 6.65 8.86
C SER A 322 7.69 6.36 7.98
N VAL A 323 8.50 5.36 8.32
CA VAL A 323 9.68 4.98 7.54
C VAL A 323 9.29 4.47 6.14
N THR A 324 8.07 3.98 5.94
CA THR A 324 7.62 3.51 4.62
C THR A 324 7.52 4.64 3.59
N VAL A 325 7.33 5.90 3.99
CA VAL A 325 7.24 7.04 3.06
C VAL A 325 8.58 7.73 2.78
N ALA A 326 9.70 7.15 3.20
CA ALA A 326 11.04 7.71 3.03
C ALA A 326 11.59 7.61 1.60
N GLN A 327 10.74 7.63 0.59
CA GLN A 327 11.14 7.53 -0.82
C GLN A 327 10.11 8.18 -1.74
N ILE A 328 10.53 8.58 -2.94
CA ILE A 328 9.58 9.02 -3.97
C ILE A 328 9.09 7.83 -4.80
N SER A 329 8.11 8.09 -5.68
CA SER A 329 7.42 7.09 -6.49
C SER A 329 7.81 7.18 -7.97
N GLU A 330 7.48 6.14 -8.72
CA GLU A 330 7.42 6.15 -10.18
C GLU A 330 6.49 7.24 -10.73
N PHE A 331 5.42 7.60 -10.01
CA PHE A 331 4.55 8.72 -10.37
C PHE A 331 5.27 10.07 -10.37
N SER A 332 6.29 10.23 -9.52
CA SER A 332 7.15 11.42 -9.50
C SER A 332 7.88 11.61 -10.84
N PHE A 333 8.39 10.52 -11.40
CA PHE A 333 9.08 10.53 -12.69
C PHE A 333 8.12 10.78 -13.85
N ILE A 334 6.93 10.20 -13.81
CA ILE A 334 5.87 10.42 -14.79
C ILE A 334 5.46 11.90 -14.79
N LEU A 335 5.25 12.47 -13.61
CA LEU A 335 4.93 13.89 -13.44
C LEU A 335 5.99 14.79 -14.07
N MET A 336 7.26 14.51 -13.80
CA MET A 336 8.37 15.30 -14.37
C MET A 336 8.49 15.12 -15.88
N ALA A 337 8.29 13.91 -16.41
CA ALA A 337 8.29 13.64 -17.84
C ALA A 337 7.14 14.38 -18.56
N MET A 338 5.95 14.42 -17.95
CA MET A 338 4.82 15.20 -18.45
C MET A 338 5.12 16.71 -18.42
N GLY A 339 5.68 17.21 -17.32
CA GLY A 339 6.09 18.61 -17.20
C GLY A 339 7.12 19.02 -18.26
N LEU A 340 8.07 18.13 -18.58
CA LEU A 340 9.05 18.33 -19.64
C LEU A 340 8.37 18.37 -21.02
N ALA A 341 7.44 17.47 -21.28
CA ALA A 341 6.73 17.40 -22.57
C ALA A 341 5.91 18.65 -22.87
N VAL A 342 5.32 19.29 -21.84
CA VAL A 342 4.58 20.56 -21.97
C VAL A 342 5.46 21.80 -21.83
N GLY A 343 6.75 21.64 -21.49
CA GLY A 343 7.72 22.74 -21.36
C GLY A 343 7.64 23.52 -20.05
N HIS A 344 7.02 22.94 -19.00
CA HIS A 344 6.93 23.54 -17.66
C HIS A 344 8.17 23.29 -16.80
N VAL A 345 8.94 22.26 -17.11
CA VAL A 345 10.21 21.91 -16.44
C VAL A 345 11.28 21.66 -17.49
N THR A 346 12.54 21.79 -17.09
CA THR A 346 13.71 21.55 -17.94
C THR A 346 14.23 20.11 -17.76
N GLN A 347 15.12 19.69 -18.66
CA GLN A 347 15.81 18.41 -18.51
C GLN A 347 16.64 18.33 -17.23
N THR A 348 17.21 19.46 -16.78
CA THR A 348 17.95 19.55 -15.51
C THR A 348 17.03 19.30 -14.32
N ASP A 349 15.82 19.87 -14.31
CA ASP A 349 14.84 19.65 -13.25
C ASP A 349 14.42 18.17 -13.16
N VAL A 350 14.23 17.52 -14.32
CA VAL A 350 13.95 16.08 -14.41
C VAL A 350 15.11 15.27 -13.83
N ALA A 351 16.35 15.60 -14.20
CA ALA A 351 17.52 14.90 -13.70
C ALA A 351 17.67 15.01 -12.17
N VAL A 352 17.36 16.19 -11.59
CA VAL A 352 17.34 16.37 -10.12
C VAL A 352 16.36 15.37 -9.47
N VAL A 353 15.11 15.30 -9.96
CA VAL A 353 14.10 14.40 -9.36
C VAL A 353 14.45 12.91 -9.58
N ILE A 354 15.05 12.55 -10.73
CA ILE A 354 15.53 11.18 -10.94
C ILE A 354 16.61 10.82 -9.92
N LEU A 355 17.58 11.72 -9.66
CA LEU A 355 18.61 11.50 -8.64
C LEU A 355 18.02 11.43 -7.22
N VAL A 356 17.04 12.28 -6.88
CA VAL A 356 16.27 12.15 -5.63
C VAL A 356 15.67 10.77 -5.53
N GLY A 357 15.08 10.26 -6.60
CA GLY A 357 14.51 8.92 -6.64
C GLY A 357 15.54 7.82 -6.40
N VAL A 358 16.66 7.87 -7.09
CA VAL A 358 17.77 6.92 -6.89
C VAL A 358 18.25 6.92 -5.45
N ILE A 359 18.52 8.11 -4.88
CA ILE A 359 18.99 8.27 -3.50
C ILE A 359 17.95 7.72 -2.52
N THR A 360 16.70 8.15 -2.65
CA THR A 360 15.66 7.84 -1.67
C THR A 360 15.19 6.40 -1.74
N MET A 361 14.99 5.84 -2.92
CA MET A 361 14.60 4.44 -3.10
C MET A 361 15.71 3.49 -2.62
N THR A 362 16.98 3.84 -2.89
CA THR A 362 18.13 3.06 -2.41
C THR A 362 18.20 3.07 -0.89
N ALA A 363 18.19 4.25 -0.28
CA ALA A 363 18.32 4.39 1.18
C ALA A 363 17.10 3.83 1.92
N SER A 364 15.89 4.11 1.46
CA SER A 364 14.65 3.68 2.11
C SER A 364 14.49 2.16 2.14
N THR A 365 14.97 1.45 1.13
CA THR A 365 14.97 -0.03 1.12
C THR A 365 15.68 -0.56 2.37
N TYR A 366 16.87 -0.04 2.68
CA TYR A 366 17.60 -0.46 3.90
C TYR A 366 16.97 0.07 5.17
N LEU A 367 16.39 1.29 5.16
CA LEU A 367 15.68 1.84 6.30
C LEU A 367 14.46 0.99 6.67
N ILE A 368 13.67 0.57 5.69
CA ILE A 368 12.48 -0.27 5.92
C ILE A 368 12.88 -1.67 6.41
N LEU A 369 13.87 -2.30 5.79
CA LEU A 369 14.35 -3.62 6.22
C LEU A 369 14.99 -3.58 7.62
N GLY A 370 15.66 -2.48 7.98
CA GLY A 370 16.30 -2.27 9.29
C GLY A 370 15.42 -1.55 10.31
N SER A 371 14.18 -1.21 10.00
CA SER A 371 13.32 -0.30 10.78
C SER A 371 13.16 -0.71 12.26
N GLU A 372 13.04 -2.01 12.58
CA GLU A 372 12.97 -2.49 13.96
C GLU A 372 14.25 -2.19 14.76
N LYS A 373 15.41 -2.45 14.15
CA LYS A 373 16.70 -2.18 14.81
C LYS A 373 16.91 -0.69 15.04
N ILE A 374 16.47 0.14 14.09
CA ILE A 374 16.54 1.61 14.20
C ILE A 374 15.58 2.08 15.29
N TYR A 375 14.34 1.56 15.32
CA TYR A 375 13.38 1.86 16.37
C TYR A 375 13.93 1.59 17.77
N LEU A 376 14.52 0.40 17.98
CA LEU A 376 15.09 0.04 19.29
C LEU A 376 16.17 1.03 19.77
N LYS A 377 16.93 1.64 18.86
CA LYS A 377 17.93 2.67 19.18
C LYS A 377 17.32 4.05 19.46
N LEU A 378 16.22 4.37 18.79
CA LEU A 378 15.57 5.68 18.85
C LEU A 378 14.35 5.73 19.77
N LYS A 379 13.94 4.62 20.40
CA LYS A 379 12.69 4.48 21.15
C LYS A 379 12.48 5.56 22.22
N ASP A 380 13.56 5.99 22.89
CA ASP A 380 13.48 7.00 23.95
C ASP A 380 13.29 8.41 23.38
N LEU A 381 13.98 8.74 22.28
CA LEU A 381 13.79 9.99 21.54
C LEU A 381 12.39 10.09 20.94
N LEU A 382 11.86 8.99 20.41
CA LEU A 382 10.53 8.92 19.79
C LEU A 382 9.39 9.09 20.79
N SER A 383 9.65 8.99 22.10
CA SER A 383 8.62 9.20 23.14
C SER A 383 8.06 10.63 23.15
N VAL A 384 8.77 11.61 22.60
CA VAL A 384 8.29 12.99 22.41
C VAL A 384 7.06 13.06 21.49
N PHE A 385 6.96 12.16 20.52
CA PHE A 385 5.85 12.10 19.58
C PHE A 385 4.66 11.28 20.10
N GLU A 386 4.81 10.60 21.23
CA GLU A 386 3.76 9.81 21.85
C GLU A 386 2.97 10.68 22.84
N ARG A 387 1.71 10.93 22.54
CA ARG A 387 0.81 11.57 23.50
C ARG A 387 0.45 10.57 24.58
N LYS A 388 0.58 10.97 25.85
CA LYS A 388 0.09 10.18 27.00
C LYS A 388 -1.35 9.74 26.71
N ILE A 389 -1.61 8.43 26.86
CA ILE A 389 -2.93 7.85 26.75
C ILE A 389 -3.84 8.63 27.70
N THR A 390 -4.98 9.11 27.23
CA THR A 390 -5.91 9.84 28.09
C THR A 390 -6.37 8.91 29.21
N HIS A 391 -6.50 9.45 30.41
CA HIS A 391 -6.93 8.75 31.64
C HIS A 391 -8.15 7.83 31.42
N GLU A 392 -9.02 8.13 30.48
CA GLU A 392 -10.19 7.29 30.11
C GLU A 392 -9.83 5.92 29.51
N GLN A 393 -8.70 5.78 28.81
CA GLN A 393 -8.28 4.49 28.24
C GLN A 393 -7.64 3.59 29.31
N THR A 394 -7.08 4.21 30.33
CA THR A 394 -6.48 3.54 31.50
C THR A 394 -7.53 3.27 32.57
N LEU A 395 -8.57 4.10 32.71
CA LEU A 395 -9.62 3.97 33.75
C LEU A 395 -10.39 2.65 33.69
N LEU A 396 -10.54 2.04 32.52
CA LEU A 396 -11.14 0.69 32.41
C LEU A 396 -10.21 -0.41 32.91
N LEU A 397 -8.92 -0.12 33.10
CA LEU A 397 -7.90 -1.05 33.58
C LEU A 397 -7.47 -0.74 35.02
N GLU A 398 -7.56 0.54 35.48
CA GLU A 398 -7.05 0.98 36.79
C GLU A 398 -7.84 0.42 37.99
N ASP A 399 -9.11 0.14 37.84
CA ASP A 399 -9.95 -0.38 38.94
C ASP A 399 -9.90 -1.90 39.16
N ARG A 400 -9.22 -2.67 38.29
CA ARG A 400 -9.13 -4.12 38.43
C ARG A 400 -7.68 -4.60 38.26
N THR A 401 -7.12 -5.16 39.33
CA THR A 401 -5.88 -5.95 39.25
C THR A 401 -6.16 -7.22 38.44
N TYR A 402 -5.88 -7.20 37.11
CA TYR A 402 -6.02 -8.39 36.27
C TYR A 402 -4.99 -9.45 36.68
N THR A 403 -5.45 -10.46 37.41
CA THR A 403 -4.71 -11.67 37.76
C THR A 403 -5.59 -12.87 37.47
N ASP A 404 -5.01 -13.96 37.03
CA ASP A 404 -5.71 -15.20 36.68
C ASP A 404 -6.82 -15.00 35.62
N HIS A 405 -6.62 -14.02 34.72
CA HIS A 405 -7.54 -13.66 33.64
C HIS A 405 -7.13 -14.29 32.31
N ILE A 406 -8.06 -14.32 31.37
CA ILE A 406 -7.79 -14.74 29.99
C ILE A 406 -7.44 -13.49 29.17
N VAL A 407 -6.29 -13.50 28.48
CA VAL A 407 -5.95 -12.48 27.48
C VAL A 407 -6.42 -12.98 26.11
N LEU A 408 -7.40 -12.29 25.52
CA LEU A 408 -7.93 -12.60 24.21
C LEU A 408 -7.39 -11.58 23.19
N VAL A 409 -6.48 -12.02 22.33
CA VAL A 409 -5.89 -11.17 21.29
C VAL A 409 -6.68 -11.31 19.99
N GLY A 410 -7.20 -10.17 19.52
CA GLY A 410 -8.06 -10.06 18.34
C GLY A 410 -9.54 -10.29 18.65
N TRP A 411 -10.39 -9.38 18.19
CA TRP A 411 -11.85 -9.44 18.37
C TRP A 411 -12.60 -9.48 17.04
N ASP A 412 -12.10 -10.29 16.11
CA ASP A 412 -12.78 -10.61 14.85
C ASP A 412 -13.81 -11.76 15.08
N ARG A 413 -14.22 -12.48 14.07
CA ARG A 413 -15.28 -13.50 14.12
C ARG A 413 -15.09 -14.52 15.26
N MET A 414 -13.87 -15.05 15.40
CA MET A 414 -13.52 -16.02 16.43
C MET A 414 -13.46 -15.35 17.79
N GLY A 415 -12.79 -14.22 17.92
CA GLY A 415 -12.67 -13.47 19.17
C GLY A 415 -14.02 -13.03 19.73
N ARG A 416 -14.96 -12.60 18.88
CA ARG A 416 -16.35 -12.28 19.29
C ARG A 416 -17.06 -13.50 19.86
N SER A 417 -16.92 -14.66 19.24
CA SER A 417 -17.54 -15.91 19.71
C SER A 417 -17.01 -16.30 21.08
N LEU A 418 -15.68 -16.22 21.27
CA LEU A 418 -15.02 -16.56 22.53
C LEU A 418 -15.35 -15.55 23.63
N SER A 419 -15.29 -14.25 23.36
CA SER A 419 -15.63 -13.21 24.34
C SER A 419 -17.07 -13.33 24.83
N SER A 420 -18.01 -13.63 23.92
CA SER A 420 -19.41 -13.89 24.28
C SER A 420 -19.57 -15.15 25.16
N PHE A 421 -18.77 -16.17 24.92
CA PHE A 421 -18.74 -17.36 25.76
C PHE A 421 -18.17 -17.05 27.14
N PHE A 422 -17.03 -16.33 27.23
CA PHE A 422 -16.43 -15.97 28.52
C PHE A 422 -17.37 -15.11 29.36
N LYS A 423 -18.04 -14.13 28.73
CA LYS A 423 -19.04 -13.26 29.39
C LYS A 423 -20.19 -14.08 29.98
N ARG A 424 -20.73 -15.05 29.23
CA ARG A 424 -21.81 -15.93 29.72
C ARG A 424 -21.38 -16.84 30.84
N LYS A 425 -20.11 -17.26 30.87
CA LYS A 425 -19.54 -18.13 31.91
C LYS A 425 -18.98 -17.35 33.10
N GLY A 426 -19.05 -16.04 33.11
CA GLY A 426 -18.48 -15.20 34.16
C GLY A 426 -16.96 -15.28 34.29
N LEU A 427 -16.26 -15.67 33.23
CA LEU A 427 -14.80 -15.74 33.23
C LEU A 427 -14.20 -14.35 33.11
N LEU A 428 -13.17 -14.06 33.89
CA LEU A 428 -12.42 -12.81 33.79
C LEU A 428 -11.56 -12.84 32.55
N PHE A 429 -11.74 -11.88 31.65
CA PHE A 429 -10.96 -11.76 30.43
C PHE A 429 -10.69 -10.29 30.05
N LEU A 430 -9.64 -10.07 29.29
CA LEU A 430 -9.24 -8.80 28.70
C LEU A 430 -9.05 -8.99 27.19
N VAL A 431 -9.71 -8.19 26.39
CA VAL A 431 -9.52 -8.17 24.94
C VAL A 431 -8.37 -7.22 24.60
N VAL A 432 -7.47 -7.65 23.71
CA VAL A 432 -6.45 -6.78 23.11
C VAL A 432 -6.74 -6.71 21.62
N ASP A 433 -7.00 -5.51 21.09
CA ASP A 433 -7.26 -5.31 19.67
C ASP A 433 -6.64 -3.99 19.20
N HIS A 434 -6.12 -3.99 17.99
CA HIS A 434 -5.53 -2.80 17.39
C HIS A 434 -6.54 -1.88 16.69
N ASN A 435 -7.80 -2.32 16.54
CA ASN A 435 -8.82 -1.59 15.80
C ASN A 435 -9.59 -0.60 16.71
N PRO A 436 -9.49 0.72 16.48
CA PRO A 436 -10.21 1.71 17.28
C PRO A 436 -11.73 1.53 17.28
N ARG A 437 -12.32 0.97 16.20
CA ARG A 437 -13.77 0.69 16.13
C ARG A 437 -14.16 -0.44 17.08
N VAL A 438 -13.31 -1.45 17.17
CA VAL A 438 -13.49 -2.56 18.13
C VAL A 438 -13.40 -2.03 19.55
N PHE A 439 -12.38 -1.20 19.82
CA PHE A 439 -12.21 -0.55 21.12
C PHE A 439 -13.45 0.28 21.51
N ALA A 440 -13.91 1.19 20.63
CA ALA A 440 -15.09 2.02 20.90
C ALA A 440 -16.35 1.18 21.16
N ARG A 441 -16.55 0.11 20.40
CA ARG A 441 -17.70 -0.79 20.58
C ARG A 441 -17.63 -1.54 21.93
N LEU A 442 -16.50 -2.16 22.24
CA LEU A 442 -16.33 -2.92 23.48
C LEU A 442 -16.38 -2.03 24.71
N SER A 443 -15.84 -0.81 24.63
CA SER A 443 -15.95 0.21 25.67
C SER A 443 -17.40 0.61 25.93
N ALA A 444 -18.19 0.82 24.89
CA ALA A 444 -19.64 1.09 25.02
C ALA A 444 -20.39 -0.10 25.64
N GLU A 445 -19.98 -1.33 25.36
CA GLU A 445 -20.50 -2.56 25.94
C GLU A 445 -19.94 -2.86 27.35
N LYS A 446 -19.12 -1.95 27.92
CA LYS A 446 -18.42 -2.12 29.21
C LYS A 446 -17.63 -3.45 29.29
N THR A 447 -17.12 -3.90 28.15
CA THR A 447 -16.28 -5.10 28.05
C THR A 447 -14.82 -4.67 28.15
N PRO A 448 -14.00 -5.28 29.03
CA PRO A 448 -12.60 -4.92 29.20
C PRO A 448 -11.82 -5.04 27.89
N VAL A 449 -11.24 -3.95 27.42
CA VAL A 449 -10.51 -3.91 26.17
C VAL A 449 -9.30 -2.98 26.26
N LEU A 450 -8.18 -3.42 25.72
CA LEU A 450 -6.95 -2.66 25.55
C LEU A 450 -6.75 -2.38 24.07
N LEU A 451 -6.68 -1.10 23.70
CA LEU A 451 -6.35 -0.71 22.33
C LEU A 451 -4.84 -0.72 22.14
N GLY A 452 -4.36 -1.54 21.22
CA GLY A 452 -2.95 -1.56 20.87
C GLY A 452 -2.56 -2.74 19.99
N ASP A 453 -1.36 -2.65 19.43
CA ASP A 453 -0.76 -3.73 18.66
C ASP A 453 -0.11 -4.74 19.62
N ILE A 454 -0.47 -6.01 19.49
CA ILE A 454 0.05 -7.06 20.38
C ILE A 454 1.55 -7.29 20.20
N ASP A 455 2.11 -6.85 19.09
CA ASP A 455 3.55 -6.96 18.89
C ASP A 455 4.34 -5.92 19.71
N ASP A 456 3.66 -4.88 20.21
CA ASP A 456 4.26 -3.89 21.12
C ASP A 456 4.49 -4.51 22.52
N PRO A 457 5.74 -4.51 23.03
CA PRO A 457 6.06 -5.02 24.36
C PRO A 457 5.27 -4.32 25.50
N GLU A 458 5.00 -3.03 25.38
CA GLU A 458 4.22 -2.26 26.35
C GLU A 458 2.78 -2.76 26.45
N ILE A 459 2.17 -3.14 25.32
CA ILE A 459 0.82 -3.71 25.30
C ILE A 459 0.80 -5.08 25.98
N LYS A 460 1.84 -5.90 25.80
CA LYS A 460 1.99 -7.20 26.48
C LYS A 460 2.08 -7.03 27.99
N GLU A 461 2.81 -6.00 28.45
CA GLU A 461 2.93 -5.65 29.87
C GLU A 461 1.60 -5.11 30.44
N LEU A 462 0.95 -4.17 29.74
CA LEU A 462 -0.36 -3.64 30.14
C LEU A 462 -1.45 -4.71 30.18
N ALA A 463 -1.40 -5.67 29.25
CA ALA A 463 -2.29 -6.84 29.27
C ALA A 463 -1.96 -7.82 30.40
N ARG A 464 -0.90 -7.58 31.19
CA ARG A 464 -0.43 -8.46 32.28
C ARG A 464 -0.36 -9.93 31.88
N MET A 465 0.26 -10.19 30.75
CA MET A 465 0.39 -11.54 30.22
C MET A 465 1.16 -12.47 31.16
N ASP A 466 2.06 -11.92 31.98
CA ASP A 466 2.80 -12.61 33.05
C ASP A 466 1.89 -13.19 34.14
N LYS A 467 0.73 -12.56 34.39
CA LYS A 467 -0.25 -12.95 35.40
C LYS A 467 -1.52 -13.61 34.82
N ALA A 468 -1.54 -13.77 33.49
CA ALA A 468 -2.68 -14.39 32.83
C ALA A 468 -2.81 -15.86 33.20
N ARG A 469 -4.06 -16.36 33.26
CA ARG A 469 -4.39 -17.78 33.34
C ARG A 469 -4.14 -18.49 32.02
N MET A 470 -4.45 -17.81 30.91
CA MET A 470 -4.34 -18.32 29.56
C MET A 470 -4.28 -17.15 28.58
N ILE A 471 -3.56 -17.31 27.47
CA ILE A 471 -3.52 -16.36 26.37
C ILE A 471 -4.11 -17.06 25.14
N ILE A 472 -5.06 -16.39 24.48
CA ILE A 472 -5.71 -16.92 23.27
C ILE A 472 -5.57 -15.85 22.17
N SER A 473 -4.79 -16.16 21.15
CA SER A 473 -4.66 -15.32 19.96
C SER A 473 -5.53 -15.87 18.83
N THR A 474 -6.43 -15.02 18.35
CA THR A 474 -7.26 -15.29 17.17
C THR A 474 -6.72 -14.58 15.92
N VAL A 475 -5.59 -13.88 16.06
CA VAL A 475 -4.94 -13.14 14.97
C VAL A 475 -4.34 -14.11 13.97
N SER A 476 -4.51 -13.82 12.68
CA SER A 476 -3.97 -14.62 11.58
C SER A 476 -2.50 -14.34 11.27
N ASN A 477 -1.96 -13.21 11.71
CA ASN A 477 -0.56 -12.85 11.48
C ASN A 477 0.37 -13.81 12.27
N ALA A 478 1.20 -14.53 11.53
CA ALA A 478 2.14 -15.49 12.11
C ALA A 478 3.22 -14.80 12.99
N ASN A 479 3.66 -13.59 12.63
CA ASN A 479 4.68 -12.86 13.39
C ASN A 479 4.14 -12.40 14.75
N ASP A 480 2.91 -11.89 14.81
CA ASP A 480 2.27 -11.50 16.06
C ASP A 480 2.18 -12.71 17.02
N ASN A 481 1.80 -13.87 16.50
CA ASN A 481 1.73 -15.11 17.27
C ASN A 481 3.10 -15.58 17.76
N LEU A 482 4.12 -15.52 16.90
CA LEU A 482 5.49 -15.83 17.29
C LEU A 482 6.04 -14.83 18.31
N GLY A 483 5.73 -13.54 18.16
CA GLY A 483 6.09 -12.48 19.10
C GLY A 483 5.45 -12.65 20.48
N ILE A 484 4.21 -13.16 20.55
CA ILE A 484 3.58 -13.55 21.83
C ILE A 484 4.34 -14.73 22.46
N LEU A 485 4.65 -15.76 21.69
CA LEU A 485 5.33 -16.97 22.19
C LEU A 485 6.75 -16.65 22.68
N GLU A 486 7.49 -15.81 21.97
CA GLU A 486 8.83 -15.37 22.37
C GLU A 486 8.78 -14.55 23.67
N TYR A 487 7.82 -13.64 23.82
CA TYR A 487 7.62 -12.89 25.05
C TYR A 487 7.32 -13.81 26.24
N ILE A 488 6.38 -14.76 26.08
CA ILE A 488 6.00 -15.71 27.14
C ILE A 488 7.18 -16.63 27.51
N ARG A 489 7.99 -17.03 26.54
CA ARG A 489 9.19 -17.85 26.79
C ARG A 489 10.19 -17.15 27.72
N GLY A 490 10.27 -15.81 27.67
CA GLY A 490 11.11 -14.98 28.54
C GLY A 490 10.58 -14.80 29.96
N LEU A 491 9.33 -15.16 30.24
CA LEU A 491 8.72 -14.99 31.55
C LEU A 491 9.06 -16.14 32.53
N THR A 492 9.09 -15.83 33.81
CA THR A 492 9.24 -16.82 34.89
C THR A 492 8.03 -17.74 34.97
N ARG A 493 6.80 -17.17 34.95
CA ARG A 493 5.54 -17.92 34.81
C ARG A 493 5.14 -17.91 33.35
N ARG A 494 4.90 -19.08 32.76
CA ARG A 494 4.51 -19.27 31.38
C ARG A 494 3.06 -19.76 31.29
N PRO A 495 2.10 -18.85 31.13
CA PRO A 495 0.72 -19.23 30.91
C PRO A 495 0.58 -20.03 29.60
N PRO A 496 -0.39 -20.97 29.51
CA PRO A 496 -0.66 -21.69 28.28
C PRO A 496 -1.11 -20.69 27.18
N VAL A 497 -0.59 -20.91 25.98
CA VAL A 497 -0.85 -20.03 24.83
C VAL A 497 -1.54 -20.82 23.73
N VAL A 498 -2.73 -20.37 23.35
CA VAL A 498 -3.46 -20.84 22.18
C VAL A 498 -3.25 -19.82 21.06
N THR A 499 -2.78 -20.27 19.90
CA THR A 499 -2.54 -19.41 18.74
C THR A 499 -3.31 -19.91 17.53
N ARG A 500 -3.42 -19.08 16.50
CA ARG A 500 -3.99 -19.43 15.19
C ARG A 500 -2.87 -19.49 14.15
N ALA A 501 -2.96 -20.48 13.26
CA ALA A 501 -2.13 -20.57 12.06
C ALA A 501 -3.01 -20.72 10.82
N GLU A 502 -2.51 -20.24 9.68
CA GLU A 502 -3.17 -20.42 8.38
C GLU A 502 -2.62 -21.64 7.63
N THR A 503 -1.36 -21.98 7.89
CA THR A 503 -0.70 -23.12 7.23
C THR A 503 -0.14 -24.13 8.24
N LYS A 504 0.04 -25.37 7.79
CA LYS A 504 0.66 -26.43 8.61
C LYS A 504 2.09 -26.06 9.01
N THR A 505 2.84 -25.42 8.11
CA THR A 505 4.22 -24.98 8.37
C THR A 505 4.28 -23.93 9.48
N GLU A 506 3.35 -22.99 9.49
CA GLU A 506 3.24 -22.00 10.58
C GLU A 506 2.87 -22.66 11.90
N ALA A 507 1.94 -23.61 11.88
CA ALA A 507 1.54 -24.32 13.09
C ALA A 507 2.72 -25.08 13.72
N VAL A 508 3.51 -25.79 12.91
CA VAL A 508 4.72 -26.49 13.39
C VAL A 508 5.68 -25.50 14.05
N LYS A 509 5.98 -24.38 13.41
CA LYS A 509 6.86 -23.33 13.97
C LYS A 509 6.32 -22.76 15.29
N GLN A 510 5.01 -22.57 15.40
CA GLN A 510 4.40 -22.06 16.63
C GLN A 510 4.49 -23.09 17.77
N TYR A 511 4.31 -24.39 17.49
CA TYR A 511 4.52 -25.46 18.48
C TYR A 511 6.00 -25.53 18.93
N GLU A 512 6.95 -25.45 18.00
CA GLU A 512 8.40 -25.40 18.31
C GLU A 512 8.78 -24.20 19.19
N LYS A 513 8.03 -23.10 19.06
CA LYS A 513 8.21 -21.89 19.89
C LYS A 513 7.45 -21.94 21.22
N GLY A 514 6.69 -23.00 21.48
CA GLY A 514 6.04 -23.25 22.78
C GLY A 514 4.54 -22.95 22.84
N ALA A 515 3.85 -22.92 21.70
CA ALA A 515 2.39 -22.87 21.71
C ALA A 515 1.81 -24.12 22.40
N SER A 516 0.85 -23.92 23.30
CA SER A 516 0.15 -25.04 23.97
C SER A 516 -0.86 -25.68 23.04
N PHE A 517 -1.48 -24.91 22.17
CA PHE A 517 -2.39 -25.39 21.14
C PHE A 517 -2.39 -24.41 19.95
N VAL A 518 -2.42 -24.97 18.74
CA VAL A 518 -2.48 -24.15 17.51
C VAL A 518 -3.77 -24.45 16.76
N LEU A 519 -4.59 -23.43 16.59
CA LEU A 519 -5.83 -23.48 15.82
C LEU A 519 -5.51 -23.40 14.32
N LEU A 520 -5.81 -24.46 13.59
CA LEU A 520 -5.85 -24.51 12.12
C LEU A 520 -7.31 -24.59 11.69
N PRO A 521 -7.97 -23.48 11.29
CA PRO A 521 -9.42 -23.46 11.06
C PRO A 521 -9.91 -24.50 10.07
N GLU A 522 -9.17 -24.70 8.98
CA GLU A 522 -9.52 -25.68 7.94
C GLU A 522 -9.43 -27.13 8.44
N VAL A 523 -8.41 -27.45 9.21
CA VAL A 523 -8.23 -28.78 9.79
C VAL A 523 -9.32 -29.08 10.82
N ILE A 524 -9.61 -28.10 11.68
CA ILE A 524 -10.66 -28.23 12.72
C ILE A 524 -12.03 -28.35 12.05
N ALA A 525 -12.31 -27.59 11.00
CA ALA A 525 -13.56 -27.70 10.26
C ALA A 525 -13.72 -29.10 9.62
N GLY A 526 -12.65 -29.62 9.02
CA GLY A 526 -12.64 -30.98 8.45
C GLY A 526 -12.86 -32.06 9.52
N GLU A 527 -12.18 -31.93 10.66
CA GLU A 527 -12.34 -32.87 11.80
C GLU A 527 -13.75 -32.81 12.40
N TYR A 528 -14.31 -31.61 12.52
CA TYR A 528 -15.69 -31.42 12.97
C TYR A 528 -16.69 -32.06 12.00
N LEU A 529 -16.54 -31.93 10.71
CA LEU A 529 -17.35 -32.60 9.69
C LEU A 529 -17.19 -34.13 9.79
N ARG A 530 -15.96 -34.61 9.98
CA ARG A 530 -15.69 -36.04 10.20
C ARG A 530 -16.43 -36.59 11.45
N GLN A 531 -16.40 -35.86 12.55
CA GLN A 531 -17.13 -36.23 13.75
C GLN A 531 -18.66 -36.26 13.55
N ILE A 532 -19.20 -35.30 12.78
CA ILE A 532 -20.61 -35.29 12.38
C ILE A 532 -20.95 -36.58 11.62
N PHE A 533 -20.14 -36.94 10.62
CA PHE A 533 -20.39 -38.15 9.84
C PHE A 533 -20.24 -39.43 10.65
N ILE A 534 -19.31 -39.49 11.61
CA ILE A 534 -19.17 -40.64 12.51
C ILE A 534 -20.38 -40.73 13.42
N SER A 535 -20.83 -39.64 14.02
CA SER A 535 -21.92 -39.66 15.04
C SER A 535 -23.32 -39.78 14.42
N HIS A 536 -23.51 -39.27 13.20
CA HIS A 536 -24.85 -39.19 12.57
C HIS A 536 -24.99 -40.02 11.29
N GLY A 537 -23.91 -40.63 10.80
CA GLY A 537 -23.84 -41.26 9.49
C GLY A 537 -23.96 -40.27 8.32
N VAL A 538 -23.71 -40.73 7.09
CA VAL A 538 -23.88 -39.92 5.88
C VAL A 538 -25.36 -39.99 5.47
N SER A 539 -26.26 -39.38 6.26
CA SER A 539 -27.69 -39.30 5.97
C SER A 539 -28.09 -37.93 5.47
N GLU A 540 -28.62 -37.86 4.25
CA GLU A 540 -29.07 -36.62 3.64
C GLU A 540 -30.05 -35.83 4.52
N ALA A 541 -31.04 -36.51 5.10
CA ALA A 541 -32.05 -35.87 5.93
C ALA A 541 -31.46 -35.23 7.19
N LYS A 542 -30.47 -35.89 7.83
CA LYS A 542 -29.79 -35.33 9.00
C LYS A 542 -28.90 -34.14 8.64
N ILE A 543 -28.18 -34.21 7.55
CA ILE A 543 -27.35 -33.11 7.06
C ILE A 543 -28.21 -31.89 6.71
N ARG A 544 -29.33 -32.06 6.01
CA ARG A 544 -30.29 -30.98 5.71
C ARG A 544 -30.84 -30.34 6.98
N LYS A 545 -31.22 -31.12 7.99
CA LYS A 545 -31.72 -30.62 9.28
C LYS A 545 -30.67 -29.81 10.02
N MET A 546 -29.40 -30.25 10.01
CA MET A 546 -28.27 -29.52 10.59
C MET A 546 -28.01 -28.22 9.85
N GLY A 547 -28.04 -28.26 8.52
CA GLY A 547 -27.89 -27.08 7.65
C GLY A 547 -28.96 -26.02 7.88
N GLN A 548 -30.23 -26.44 8.03
CA GLN A 548 -31.33 -25.51 8.36
C GLN A 548 -31.14 -24.88 9.75
N GLY A 549 -30.71 -25.64 10.75
CA GLY A 549 -30.41 -25.10 12.08
C GLY A 549 -29.21 -24.16 12.11
N GLN A 550 -28.22 -24.37 11.23
CA GLN A 550 -27.08 -23.46 11.04
C GLN A 550 -27.52 -22.19 10.34
N PHE A 551 -28.31 -22.30 9.27
CA PHE A 551 -28.85 -21.19 8.49
C PHE A 551 -29.68 -20.24 9.35
N SER A 552 -30.62 -20.78 10.16
CA SER A 552 -31.42 -19.98 11.10
C SER A 552 -30.57 -19.21 12.11
N ARG A 553 -29.50 -19.82 12.63
CA ARG A 553 -28.54 -19.16 13.54
C ARG A 553 -27.72 -18.07 12.85
N LEU A 554 -27.38 -18.24 11.57
CA LEU A 554 -26.66 -17.23 10.79
C LEU A 554 -27.54 -16.02 10.49
N ILE A 555 -28.80 -16.23 10.09
CA ILE A 555 -29.76 -15.13 9.86
C ILE A 555 -30.01 -14.34 11.14
N ALA A 556 -30.22 -15.01 12.27
CA ALA A 556 -30.41 -14.32 13.56
C ALA A 556 -29.20 -13.46 13.97
N ARG A 557 -27.98 -13.82 13.52
CA ARG A 557 -26.75 -13.03 13.76
C ARG A 557 -26.50 -11.92 12.75
N VAL A 558 -27.09 -11.97 11.56
CA VAL A 558 -27.01 -10.91 10.55
C VAL A 558 -27.96 -9.77 10.91
N ASN A 559 -29.09 -10.09 11.56
CA ASN A 559 -30.12 -9.14 11.97
C ASN A 559 -29.91 -8.56 13.39
N SER A 560 -28.90 -9.02 14.12
CA SER A 560 -28.44 -8.49 15.42
C SER A 560 -27.11 -7.72 15.28
#